data_8a695c575d0bf162bc920bf443f8eadb
#
_entry.id   8a695c575d0bf162bc920bf443f8eadb
#
_cell.length_a   1.000
_cell.length_b   1.000
_cell.length_c   1.000
_cell.angle_alpha   90.00
_cell.angle_beta   90.00
_cell.angle_gamma   90.00
#
_symmetry.space_group_name_H-M   'P 1'
#
loop_
_entity.id
_entity.type
_entity.pdbx_description
1 polymer ?
#
loop_
_entity_poly.entity_id
_entity_poly.type
_entity_poly.pdbx_seq_one_letter_code
_entity_poly.pdbx_strand_id
1 'polypeptide(L)'
;QREDELKAAMHYSYHLNDNTADIYTTALAIKDGGYQYTVNGPGWSIENIHLKMGGMHNVENSLVAIAVAKHLGIEDDLIRTALSNFLGVKRRFEYVLHTDGLVFIDDYAHHPEELKVLITGAKAMFPNRKSTVVFQPHLFTRTRDLVDGFAEMLDLADEVILLPIYPARELPIPGITSEWLASKMKDKVSVMSKEEMVDYIKSIKPALLITAGAGDIDKMVEPLKNCLLAS
;
A
#
# COMPACT_ATOMS: atom_id res chain seq x y z
N GLN A 1 4.43 24.59 5.98
CA GLN A 1 5.09 25.22 7.13
C GLN A 1 6.40 25.96 6.78
N ARG A 2 6.76 25.99 5.47
CA ARG A 2 7.89 26.77 4.94
C ARG A 2 7.53 27.49 3.65
N GLU A 3 6.27 27.86 3.51
CA GLU A 3 5.73 28.48 2.30
C GLU A 3 6.42 29.80 1.99
N ASP A 4 6.71 30.60 3.03
CA ASP A 4 7.39 31.88 2.93
C ASP A 4 8.87 31.78 2.49
N GLU A 5 9.46 30.57 2.53
CA GLU A 5 10.83 30.32 2.10
C GLU A 5 10.92 29.92 0.60
N LEU A 6 9.80 29.58 -0.04
CA LEU A 6 9.76 29.16 -1.42
C LEU A 6 9.78 30.36 -2.36
N LYS A 7 10.83 30.44 -3.19
CA LYS A 7 10.97 31.47 -4.24
C LYS A 7 10.34 30.99 -5.55
N ALA A 8 9.03 30.94 -5.59
CA ALA A 8 8.29 30.61 -6.82
C ALA A 8 7.29 31.72 -7.15
N ALA A 9 6.99 31.89 -8.45
CA ALA A 9 6.03 32.90 -8.90
C ALA A 9 4.57 32.52 -8.58
N MET A 10 4.29 31.24 -8.38
CA MET A 10 2.99 30.69 -8.00
C MET A 10 3.18 29.53 -7.03
N HIS A 11 2.31 29.43 -6.04
CA HIS A 11 2.23 28.36 -5.06
C HIS A 11 0.81 27.82 -5.04
N TYR A 12 0.64 26.54 -4.94
CA TYR A 12 -0.62 25.88 -4.69
C TYR A 12 -0.47 24.92 -3.53
N SER A 13 -1.34 25.07 -2.55
CA SER A 13 -1.52 24.09 -1.49
C SER A 13 -2.46 22.97 -1.94
N TYR A 14 -2.26 21.77 -1.44
CA TYR A 14 -3.19 20.66 -1.68
C TYR A 14 -3.46 19.86 -0.42
N HIS A 15 -4.66 19.33 -0.32
CA HIS A 15 -5.08 18.46 0.78
C HIS A 15 -6.25 17.58 0.35
N LEU A 16 -6.32 16.35 0.88
CA LEU A 16 -7.41 15.42 0.53
C LEU A 16 -8.80 15.99 0.84
N ASN A 17 -9.02 16.43 2.07
CA ASN A 17 -10.34 16.77 2.58
C ASN A 17 -10.46 18.21 3.13
N ASP A 18 -9.41 19.02 3.05
CA ASP A 18 -9.43 20.40 3.53
C ASP A 18 -9.70 21.34 2.36
N ASN A 19 -10.90 21.89 2.34
CA ASN A 19 -11.35 22.84 1.30
C ASN A 19 -10.77 24.25 1.46
N THR A 20 -9.93 24.48 2.45
CA THR A 20 -9.14 25.71 2.57
C THR A 20 -7.86 25.64 1.74
N ALA A 21 -7.43 24.45 1.33
CA ALA A 21 -6.35 24.27 0.37
C ALA A 21 -6.80 24.69 -1.05
N ASP A 22 -5.85 25.09 -1.89
CA ASP A 22 -6.13 25.47 -3.28
C ASP A 22 -6.66 24.28 -4.10
N ILE A 23 -6.19 23.08 -3.82
CA ILE A 23 -6.55 21.85 -4.52
C ILE A 23 -6.99 20.79 -3.49
N TYR A 24 -8.21 20.30 -3.62
CA TYR A 24 -8.79 19.34 -2.68
C TYR A 24 -9.79 18.42 -3.36
N THR A 25 -10.14 17.31 -2.68
CA THR A 25 -11.17 16.40 -3.17
C THR A 25 -12.53 16.62 -2.51
N THR A 26 -13.57 16.26 -3.24
CA THR A 26 -14.94 16.10 -2.74
C THR A 26 -15.54 14.82 -3.30
N ALA A 27 -16.64 14.34 -2.70
CA ALA A 27 -17.35 13.13 -3.13
C ALA A 27 -16.44 11.89 -3.25
N LEU A 28 -15.43 11.77 -2.36
CA LEU A 28 -14.49 10.66 -2.36
C LEU A 28 -15.17 9.38 -1.86
N ALA A 29 -15.18 8.35 -2.69
CA ALA A 29 -15.76 7.06 -2.39
C ALA A 29 -14.88 5.91 -2.90
N ILE A 30 -14.90 4.79 -2.20
CA ILE A 30 -14.29 3.53 -2.69
C ILE A 30 -15.23 2.95 -3.75
N LYS A 31 -14.67 2.59 -4.90
CA LYS A 31 -15.42 2.00 -5.99
C LYS A 31 -14.53 1.06 -6.83
N ASP A 32 -14.99 -0.15 -7.07
CA ASP A 32 -14.37 -1.13 -7.97
C ASP A 32 -12.87 -1.39 -7.68
N GLY A 33 -12.50 -1.50 -6.38
CA GLY A 33 -11.11 -1.71 -5.95
C GLY A 33 -10.22 -0.47 -6.12
N GLY A 34 -10.80 0.71 -6.27
CA GLY A 34 -10.11 1.99 -6.39
C GLY A 34 -10.91 3.09 -5.72
N TYR A 35 -10.75 4.31 -6.21
CA TYR A 35 -11.44 5.49 -5.70
C TYR A 35 -12.14 6.24 -6.83
N GLN A 36 -13.33 6.73 -6.55
CA GLN A 36 -14.02 7.73 -7.36
C GLN A 36 -14.15 9.02 -6.56
N TYR A 37 -13.82 10.16 -7.17
CA TYR A 37 -13.82 11.47 -6.51
C TYR A 37 -13.92 12.62 -7.49
N THR A 38 -14.14 13.81 -6.95
CA THR A 38 -14.07 15.09 -7.65
C THR A 38 -12.84 15.85 -7.15
N VAL A 39 -12.08 16.48 -8.03
CA VAL A 39 -10.99 17.38 -7.67
C VAL A 39 -11.39 18.81 -7.98
N ASN A 40 -11.21 19.67 -6.99
CA ASN A 40 -11.47 21.10 -7.10
C ASN A 40 -10.14 21.86 -7.07
N GLY A 41 -10.01 22.89 -7.87
CA GLY A 41 -8.86 23.78 -7.90
C GLY A 41 -9.29 25.22 -8.21
N PRO A 42 -8.35 26.18 -8.25
CA PRO A 42 -8.68 27.60 -8.47
C PRO A 42 -9.37 27.84 -9.83
N GLY A 43 -10.69 28.06 -9.78
CA GLY A 43 -11.50 28.32 -10.97
C GLY A 43 -11.83 27.11 -11.85
N TRP A 44 -11.58 25.87 -11.38
CA TRP A 44 -11.91 24.64 -12.10
C TRP A 44 -12.32 23.50 -11.16
N SER A 45 -13.08 22.55 -11.70
CA SER A 45 -13.43 21.30 -11.01
C SER A 45 -13.51 20.19 -12.04
N ILE A 46 -12.97 19.00 -11.67
CA ILE A 46 -13.07 17.80 -12.50
C ILE A 46 -13.81 16.72 -11.70
N GLU A 47 -15.00 16.42 -12.17
CA GLU A 47 -15.85 15.38 -11.56
C GLU A 47 -15.55 14.00 -12.12
N ASN A 48 -15.99 12.98 -11.36
CA ASN A 48 -15.95 11.58 -11.81
C ASN A 48 -14.55 11.06 -12.18
N ILE A 49 -13.54 11.51 -11.45
CA ILE A 49 -12.20 10.91 -11.56
C ILE A 49 -12.26 9.51 -10.97
N HIS A 50 -11.72 8.55 -11.69
CA HIS A 50 -11.61 7.17 -11.25
C HIS A 50 -10.13 6.75 -11.22
N LEU A 51 -9.61 6.44 -10.04
CA LEU A 51 -8.26 5.92 -9.82
C LEU A 51 -8.34 4.45 -9.42
N LYS A 52 -7.87 3.55 -10.28
CA LYS A 52 -7.91 2.08 -10.07
C LYS A 52 -6.77 1.58 -9.19
N MET A 53 -6.48 2.30 -8.12
CA MET A 53 -5.43 1.96 -7.15
C MET A 53 -5.98 2.06 -5.75
N GLY A 54 -5.52 1.18 -4.88
CA GLY A 54 -5.73 1.31 -3.44
C GLY A 54 -4.77 2.32 -2.79
N GLY A 55 -5.03 2.60 -1.52
CA GLY A 55 -4.22 3.51 -0.72
C GLY A 55 -4.59 5.00 -0.92
N MET A 56 -5.03 5.63 0.18
CA MET A 56 -5.48 7.03 0.17
C MET A 56 -4.39 8.01 -0.28
N HIS A 57 -3.12 7.68 0.01
CA HIS A 57 -1.96 8.45 -0.45
C HIS A 57 -1.85 8.51 -1.99
N ASN A 58 -2.38 7.52 -2.73
CA ASN A 58 -2.42 7.56 -4.19
C ASN A 58 -3.46 8.55 -4.71
N VAL A 59 -4.58 8.72 -3.98
CA VAL A 59 -5.54 9.80 -4.28
C VAL A 59 -4.86 11.16 -4.06
N GLU A 60 -4.16 11.33 -2.95
CA GLU A 60 -3.43 12.57 -2.63
C GLU A 60 -2.36 12.88 -3.69
N ASN A 61 -1.56 11.90 -4.09
CA ASN A 61 -0.57 12.04 -5.15
C ASN A 61 -1.21 12.44 -6.50
N SER A 62 -2.42 11.95 -6.77
CA SER A 62 -3.14 12.29 -8.00
C SER A 62 -3.54 13.76 -8.07
N LEU A 63 -3.79 14.43 -6.92
CA LEU A 63 -4.10 15.86 -6.88
C LEU A 63 -2.97 16.68 -7.48
N VAL A 64 -1.73 16.34 -7.13
CA VAL A 64 -0.53 17.02 -7.67
C VAL A 64 -0.43 16.78 -9.18
N ALA A 65 -0.62 15.55 -9.63
CA ALA A 65 -0.57 15.22 -11.06
C ALA A 65 -1.66 15.98 -11.86
N ILE A 66 -2.88 16.04 -11.32
CA ILE A 66 -4.00 16.77 -11.91
C ILE A 66 -3.69 18.27 -11.95
N ALA A 67 -3.17 18.83 -10.86
CA ALA A 67 -2.80 20.24 -10.81
C ALA A 67 -1.79 20.63 -11.89
N VAL A 68 -0.75 19.82 -12.05
CA VAL A 68 0.25 20.01 -13.11
C VAL A 68 -0.38 19.88 -14.49
N ALA A 69 -1.23 18.87 -14.71
CA ALA A 69 -1.93 18.70 -15.98
C ALA A 69 -2.82 19.89 -16.33
N LYS A 70 -3.58 20.42 -15.35
CA LYS A 70 -4.39 21.64 -15.53
C LYS A 70 -3.52 22.86 -15.84
N HIS A 71 -2.41 23.02 -15.15
CA HIS A 71 -1.45 24.11 -15.42
C HIS A 71 -0.88 24.05 -16.84
N LEU A 72 -0.70 22.86 -17.38
CA LEU A 72 -0.24 22.61 -18.75
C LEU A 72 -1.37 22.70 -19.80
N GLY A 73 -2.60 23.00 -19.39
CA GLY A 73 -3.74 23.13 -20.29
C GLY A 73 -4.28 21.81 -20.86
N ILE A 74 -4.05 20.70 -20.15
CA ILE A 74 -4.57 19.38 -20.58
C ILE A 74 -6.08 19.33 -20.31
N GLU A 75 -6.83 18.87 -21.29
CA GLU A 75 -8.28 18.72 -21.24
C GLU A 75 -8.74 17.72 -20.18
N ASP A 76 -9.85 18.01 -19.50
CA ASP A 76 -10.36 17.21 -18.37
C ASP A 76 -10.63 15.75 -18.74
N ASP A 77 -11.12 15.47 -19.94
CA ASP A 77 -11.40 14.11 -20.41
C ASP A 77 -10.11 13.29 -20.61
N LEU A 78 -9.03 13.94 -21.03
CA LEU A 78 -7.72 13.29 -21.13
C LEU A 78 -7.16 12.98 -19.73
N ILE A 79 -7.34 13.87 -18.77
CA ILE A 79 -6.95 13.66 -17.37
C ILE A 79 -7.74 12.47 -16.78
N ARG A 80 -9.08 12.42 -16.94
CA ARG A 80 -9.91 11.29 -16.48
C ARG A 80 -9.45 9.97 -17.12
N THR A 81 -9.22 9.98 -18.42
CA THR A 81 -8.79 8.81 -19.18
C THR A 81 -7.42 8.31 -18.70
N ALA A 82 -6.46 9.22 -18.51
CA ALA A 82 -5.13 8.88 -18.02
C ALA A 82 -5.17 8.23 -16.63
N LEU A 83 -5.92 8.81 -15.70
CA LEU A 83 -6.04 8.29 -14.33
C LEU A 83 -6.78 6.95 -14.28
N SER A 84 -7.84 6.77 -15.08
CA SER A 84 -8.58 5.50 -15.14
C SER A 84 -7.79 4.36 -15.77
N ASN A 85 -6.82 4.68 -16.62
CA ASN A 85 -5.93 3.72 -17.27
C ASN A 85 -4.59 3.55 -16.56
N PHE A 86 -4.31 4.34 -15.53
CA PHE A 86 -3.08 4.23 -14.77
C PHE A 86 -3.09 2.96 -13.92
N LEU A 87 -2.18 2.05 -14.21
CA LEU A 87 -2.08 0.73 -13.56
C LEU A 87 -1.26 0.76 -12.27
N GLY A 88 -0.79 1.93 -11.86
CA GLY A 88 0.02 2.08 -10.66
C GLY A 88 1.51 1.90 -10.91
N VAL A 89 2.24 1.81 -9.82
CA VAL A 89 3.68 1.53 -9.77
C VAL A 89 3.86 0.17 -9.15
N LYS A 90 4.75 -0.66 -9.71
CA LYS A 90 5.09 -1.96 -9.13
C LYS A 90 5.45 -1.81 -7.66
N ARG A 91 4.92 -2.74 -6.85
CA ARG A 91 5.15 -2.77 -5.41
C ARG A 91 4.71 -1.49 -4.66
N ARG A 92 3.65 -0.82 -5.14
CA ARG A 92 2.97 0.30 -4.49
C ARG A 92 1.47 0.06 -4.52
N PHE A 93 0.96 -0.70 -3.56
CA PHE A 93 -0.40 -1.21 -3.54
C PHE A 93 -0.76 -1.88 -4.89
N GLU A 94 0.17 -2.70 -5.41
CA GLU A 94 0.02 -3.34 -6.72
C GLU A 94 -0.98 -4.50 -6.63
N TYR A 95 -2.03 -4.44 -7.42
CA TYR A 95 -2.93 -5.58 -7.59
C TYR A 95 -2.27 -6.65 -8.47
N VAL A 96 -1.71 -7.68 -7.84
CA VAL A 96 -1.15 -8.85 -8.53
C VAL A 96 -2.27 -9.74 -9.07
N LEU A 97 -3.34 -9.92 -8.27
CA LEU A 97 -4.60 -10.56 -8.65
C LEU A 97 -5.77 -9.76 -8.06
N HIS A 98 -6.84 -9.62 -8.85
CA HIS A 98 -8.07 -8.99 -8.39
C HIS A 98 -9.26 -9.70 -9.03
N THR A 99 -9.87 -10.62 -8.29
CA THR A 99 -11.04 -11.40 -8.69
C THR A 99 -12.11 -11.36 -7.60
N ASP A 100 -13.30 -11.88 -7.91
CA ASP A 100 -14.38 -11.95 -6.92
C ASP A 100 -14.03 -12.83 -5.70
N GLY A 101 -13.20 -13.84 -5.86
CA GLY A 101 -12.81 -14.77 -4.79
C GLY A 101 -11.51 -14.42 -4.09
N LEU A 102 -10.62 -13.70 -4.74
CA LEU A 102 -9.26 -13.45 -4.27
C LEU A 102 -8.77 -12.07 -4.70
N VAL A 103 -8.21 -11.34 -3.74
CA VAL A 103 -7.37 -10.17 -3.99
C VAL A 103 -5.96 -10.45 -3.47
N PHE A 104 -4.96 -10.24 -4.32
CA PHE A 104 -3.55 -10.30 -3.94
C PHE A 104 -2.89 -8.95 -4.22
N ILE A 105 -2.36 -8.31 -3.17
CA ILE A 105 -1.70 -7.01 -3.20
C ILE A 105 -0.22 -7.21 -2.85
N ASP A 106 0.70 -6.60 -3.63
CA ASP A 106 2.12 -6.50 -3.29
C ASP A 106 2.51 -5.05 -3.01
N ASP A 107 3.29 -4.83 -1.97
CA ASP A 107 3.76 -3.50 -1.58
C ASP A 107 5.21 -3.51 -1.07
N TYR A 108 5.91 -2.42 -1.29
CA TYR A 108 7.28 -2.22 -0.82
C TYR A 108 7.36 -1.80 0.66
N ALA A 109 6.23 -1.69 1.36
CA ALA A 109 6.12 -1.25 2.74
C ALA A 109 7.11 -2.01 3.65
N HIS A 110 7.95 -1.28 4.35
CA HIS A 110 9.01 -1.80 5.20
C HIS A 110 9.29 -0.92 6.43
N HIS A 111 8.36 -0.01 6.73
CA HIS A 111 8.32 0.82 7.93
C HIS A 111 6.94 0.67 8.59
N PRO A 112 6.81 0.77 9.95
CA PRO A 112 5.52 0.62 10.63
C PRO A 112 4.39 1.48 10.05
N GLU A 113 4.63 2.77 9.79
CA GLU A 113 3.61 3.66 9.23
C GLU A 113 3.19 3.26 7.80
N GLU A 114 4.11 2.73 6.99
CA GLU A 114 3.79 2.22 5.65
C GLU A 114 2.90 0.98 5.75
N LEU A 115 3.21 0.05 6.66
CA LEU A 115 2.39 -1.15 6.93
C LEU A 115 1.00 -0.77 7.43
N LYS A 116 0.90 0.22 8.31
CA LYS A 116 -0.38 0.75 8.79
C LYS A 116 -1.25 1.21 7.62
N VAL A 117 -0.72 2.07 6.78
CA VAL A 117 -1.44 2.62 5.62
C VAL A 117 -1.85 1.51 4.65
N LEU A 118 -0.95 0.56 4.37
CA LEU A 118 -1.20 -0.59 3.51
C LEU A 118 -2.33 -1.47 4.05
N ILE A 119 -2.20 -1.95 5.30
CA ILE A 119 -3.15 -2.90 5.89
C ILE A 119 -4.52 -2.26 6.09
N THR A 120 -4.56 -1.04 6.66
CA THR A 120 -5.84 -0.34 6.86
C THR A 120 -6.51 0.02 5.54
N GLY A 121 -5.74 0.44 4.54
CA GLY A 121 -6.24 0.72 3.20
C GLY A 121 -6.83 -0.51 2.52
N ALA A 122 -6.12 -1.65 2.58
CA ALA A 122 -6.61 -2.90 2.02
C ALA A 122 -7.89 -3.39 2.74
N LYS A 123 -7.94 -3.34 4.07
CA LYS A 123 -9.14 -3.70 4.83
C LYS A 123 -10.33 -2.78 4.57
N ALA A 124 -10.09 -1.48 4.38
CA ALA A 124 -11.15 -0.54 4.01
C ALA A 124 -11.73 -0.82 2.61
N MET A 125 -10.89 -1.24 1.66
CA MET A 125 -11.34 -1.61 0.32
C MET A 125 -12.06 -2.95 0.27
N PHE A 126 -11.70 -3.89 1.13
CA PHE A 126 -12.23 -5.25 1.16
C PHE A 126 -12.70 -5.64 2.59
N PRO A 127 -13.69 -4.91 3.16
CA PRO A 127 -14.05 -5.01 4.58
C PRO A 127 -14.59 -6.39 5.00
N ASN A 128 -15.11 -7.17 4.04
CA ASN A 128 -15.67 -8.49 4.28
C ASN A 128 -14.67 -9.64 4.04
N ARG A 129 -13.40 -9.32 3.77
CA ARG A 129 -12.35 -10.32 3.52
C ARG A 129 -11.37 -10.38 4.67
N LYS A 130 -11.11 -11.59 5.15
CA LYS A 130 -10.03 -11.86 6.10
C LYS A 130 -8.69 -11.58 5.44
N SER A 131 -7.88 -10.73 6.05
CA SER A 131 -6.57 -10.34 5.55
C SER A 131 -5.47 -11.26 6.05
N THR A 132 -4.70 -11.85 5.15
CA THR A 132 -3.46 -12.57 5.44
C THR A 132 -2.29 -11.74 4.92
N VAL A 133 -1.41 -11.30 5.83
CA VAL A 133 -0.22 -10.49 5.51
C VAL A 133 1.02 -11.34 5.59
N VAL A 134 1.79 -11.39 4.51
CA VAL A 134 3.15 -11.94 4.49
C VAL A 134 4.12 -10.78 4.54
N PHE A 135 4.88 -10.68 5.61
CA PHE A 135 5.85 -9.60 5.80
C PHE A 135 7.28 -10.14 5.90
N GLN A 136 8.18 -9.54 5.12
CA GLN A 136 9.61 -9.76 5.25
C GLN A 136 10.26 -8.55 5.91
N PRO A 137 10.68 -8.63 7.19
CA PRO A 137 11.45 -7.56 7.81
C PRO A 137 12.74 -7.30 7.04
N HIS A 138 13.12 -6.04 6.92
CA HIS A 138 14.30 -5.62 6.17
C HIS A 138 15.29 -4.90 7.10
N LEU A 139 16.51 -5.42 7.20
CA LEU A 139 17.61 -5.02 8.10
C LEU A 139 17.38 -5.42 9.57
N PHE A 140 18.41 -5.95 10.17
CA PHE A 140 18.39 -6.31 11.60
C PHE A 140 18.30 -5.07 12.50
N THR A 141 19.02 -3.99 12.15
CA THR A 141 18.98 -2.73 12.91
C THR A 141 17.59 -2.11 12.90
N ARG A 142 16.94 -2.03 11.74
CA ARG A 142 15.58 -1.49 11.64
C ARG A 142 14.57 -2.35 12.40
N THR A 143 14.67 -3.67 12.28
CA THR A 143 13.78 -4.59 13.01
C THR A 143 13.92 -4.40 14.51
N ARG A 144 15.16 -4.28 15.02
CA ARG A 144 15.43 -4.00 16.43
C ARG A 144 14.84 -2.66 16.89
N ASP A 145 15.13 -1.60 16.14
CA ASP A 145 14.81 -0.22 16.56
C ASP A 145 13.31 0.09 16.46
N LEU A 146 12.55 -0.63 15.63
CA LEU A 146 11.13 -0.40 15.35
C LEU A 146 10.23 -1.60 15.71
N VAL A 147 10.71 -2.56 16.50
CA VAL A 147 10.02 -3.82 16.78
C VAL A 147 8.59 -3.63 17.31
N ASP A 148 8.39 -2.75 18.27
CA ASP A 148 7.08 -2.51 18.87
C ASP A 148 6.11 -1.88 17.85
N GLY A 149 6.60 -0.95 17.02
CA GLY A 149 5.82 -0.37 15.93
C GLY A 149 5.45 -1.41 14.86
N PHE A 150 6.38 -2.30 14.49
CA PHE A 150 6.07 -3.41 13.57
C PHE A 150 5.02 -4.34 14.15
N ALA A 151 5.18 -4.76 15.41
CA ALA A 151 4.22 -5.64 16.07
C ALA A 151 2.81 -5.01 16.11
N GLU A 152 2.70 -3.76 16.53
CA GLU A 152 1.43 -3.03 16.61
C GLU A 152 0.74 -2.91 15.24
N MET A 153 1.49 -2.55 14.18
CA MET A 153 0.89 -2.35 12.86
C MET A 153 0.55 -3.67 12.16
N LEU A 154 1.35 -4.70 12.34
CA LEU A 154 1.06 -6.03 11.80
C LEU A 154 -0.16 -6.68 12.50
N ASP A 155 -0.36 -6.41 13.79
CA ASP A 155 -1.55 -6.86 14.55
C ASP A 155 -2.89 -6.31 14.00
N LEU A 156 -2.87 -5.34 13.09
CA LEU A 156 -4.06 -4.88 12.36
C LEU A 156 -4.58 -5.90 11.34
N ALA A 157 -3.74 -6.84 10.93
CA ALA A 157 -4.12 -7.94 10.04
C ALA A 157 -4.87 -9.05 10.80
N ASP A 158 -5.63 -9.87 10.09
CA ASP A 158 -6.33 -11.01 10.70
C ASP A 158 -5.43 -12.23 10.85
N GLU A 159 -4.38 -12.30 10.04
CA GLU A 159 -3.34 -13.33 10.08
C GLU A 159 -2.02 -12.77 9.54
N VAL A 160 -0.89 -13.11 10.17
CA VAL A 160 0.43 -12.66 9.76
C VAL A 160 1.39 -13.82 9.59
N ILE A 161 2.14 -13.80 8.51
CA ILE A 161 3.26 -14.69 8.25
C ILE A 161 4.52 -13.83 8.17
N LEU A 162 5.48 -14.09 9.04
CA LEU A 162 6.78 -13.45 8.99
C LEU A 162 7.78 -14.34 8.26
N LEU A 163 8.46 -13.78 7.28
CA LEU A 163 9.61 -14.42 6.65
C LEU A 163 10.89 -14.07 7.43
N PRO A 164 11.98 -14.85 7.28
CA PRO A 164 13.28 -14.48 7.83
C PRO A 164 13.70 -13.07 7.43
N ILE A 165 14.34 -12.35 8.35
CA ILE A 165 14.82 -10.98 8.11
C ILE A 165 15.73 -10.95 6.88
N TYR A 166 15.47 -10.06 5.95
CA TYR A 166 16.37 -9.81 4.83
C TYR A 166 17.52 -8.90 5.27
N PRO A 167 18.75 -9.41 5.29
CA PRO A 167 19.89 -8.72 5.91
C PRO A 167 20.42 -7.55 5.06
N ALA A 168 20.20 -7.56 3.74
CA ALA A 168 20.85 -6.69 2.77
C ALA A 168 22.38 -6.71 2.96
N ARG A 169 22.96 -5.69 3.61
CA ARG A 169 24.39 -5.57 3.86
C ARG A 169 24.78 -5.73 5.33
N GLU A 170 23.81 -6.00 6.19
CA GLU A 170 24.04 -6.15 7.63
C GLU A 170 24.43 -7.58 7.99
N LEU A 171 25.26 -7.70 9.03
CA LEU A 171 25.48 -8.98 9.69
C LEU A 171 24.34 -9.24 10.68
N PRO A 172 23.99 -10.52 10.93
CA PRO A 172 23.00 -10.88 11.92
C PRO A 172 23.34 -10.32 13.32
N ILE A 173 22.34 -9.75 13.98
CA ILE A 173 22.46 -9.27 15.36
C ILE A 173 21.90 -10.35 16.28
N PRO A 174 22.68 -10.87 17.26
CA PRO A 174 22.22 -11.88 18.18
C PRO A 174 20.90 -11.52 18.86
N GLY A 175 19.91 -12.44 18.82
CA GLY A 175 18.59 -12.23 19.42
C GLY A 175 17.59 -11.42 18.57
N ILE A 176 18.01 -10.82 17.45
CA ILE A 176 17.12 -10.10 16.54
C ILE A 176 16.72 -11.02 15.39
N THR A 177 15.54 -11.60 15.48
CA THR A 177 15.01 -12.55 14.50
C THR A 177 13.52 -12.26 14.23
N SER A 178 12.94 -12.92 13.24
CA SER A 178 11.50 -12.83 12.98
C SER A 178 10.68 -13.48 14.10
N GLU A 179 11.19 -14.51 14.78
CA GLU A 179 10.58 -15.11 15.96
C GLU A 179 10.58 -14.13 17.14
N TRP A 180 11.62 -13.32 17.29
CA TRP A 180 11.65 -12.27 18.30
C TRP A 180 10.59 -11.20 18.01
N LEU A 181 10.42 -10.76 16.76
CA LEU A 181 9.33 -9.87 16.37
C LEU A 181 7.96 -10.54 16.64
N ALA A 182 7.80 -11.80 16.26
CA ALA A 182 6.57 -12.57 16.51
C ALA A 182 6.22 -12.60 17.99
N SER A 183 7.22 -12.73 18.89
CA SER A 183 7.00 -12.74 20.34
C SER A 183 6.47 -11.42 20.92
N LYS A 184 6.49 -10.32 20.15
CA LYS A 184 5.93 -9.02 20.51
C LYS A 184 4.51 -8.83 20.00
N MET A 185 4.04 -9.71 19.12
CA MET A 185 2.72 -9.66 18.49
C MET A 185 1.68 -10.46 19.29
N LYS A 186 0.40 -10.19 19.01
CA LYS A 186 -0.72 -10.98 19.50
C LYS A 186 -0.85 -12.29 18.70
N ASP A 187 -1.73 -13.19 19.18
CA ASP A 187 -1.89 -14.60 18.79
C ASP A 187 -2.36 -14.86 17.34
N LYS A 188 -1.69 -14.40 16.30
CA LYS A 188 -2.05 -14.73 14.90
C LYS A 188 -0.86 -14.60 13.96
N VAL A 189 0.33 -14.93 14.45
CA VAL A 189 1.55 -14.83 13.69
C VAL A 189 2.26 -16.18 13.62
N SER A 190 2.75 -16.50 12.43
CA SER A 190 3.64 -17.66 12.18
C SER A 190 4.92 -17.18 11.52
N VAL A 191 6.04 -17.83 11.85
CA VAL A 191 7.32 -17.60 11.17
C VAL A 191 7.56 -18.79 10.25
N MET A 192 7.85 -18.55 8.98
CA MET A 192 8.01 -19.59 7.96
C MET A 192 9.14 -19.24 7.00
N SER A 193 9.75 -20.26 6.39
CA SER A 193 10.56 -20.08 5.18
C SER A 193 9.70 -19.66 4.00
N LYS A 194 10.32 -19.24 2.90
CA LYS A 194 9.59 -18.87 1.69
C LYS A 194 8.86 -20.06 1.06
N GLU A 195 9.46 -21.22 1.12
CA GLU A 195 8.92 -22.48 0.59
C GLU A 195 7.69 -22.91 1.41
N GLU A 196 7.82 -22.97 2.74
CA GLU A 196 6.71 -23.30 3.64
C GLU A 196 5.53 -22.31 3.49
N MET A 197 5.84 -21.04 3.32
CA MET A 197 4.83 -19.98 3.12
C MET A 197 4.03 -20.21 1.85
N VAL A 198 4.65 -20.59 0.72
CA VAL A 198 3.92 -20.87 -0.53
C VAL A 198 2.96 -22.04 -0.34
N ASP A 199 3.43 -23.15 0.29
CA ASP A 199 2.60 -24.33 0.54
C ASP A 199 1.44 -23.98 1.50
N TYR A 200 1.72 -23.19 2.52
CA TYR A 200 0.70 -22.73 3.44
C TYR A 200 -0.36 -21.87 2.76
N ILE A 201 0.03 -20.85 2.01
CA ILE A 201 -0.90 -19.98 1.26
C ILE A 201 -1.75 -20.80 0.28
N LYS A 202 -1.16 -21.76 -0.41
CA LYS A 202 -1.89 -22.68 -1.27
C LYS A 202 -2.95 -23.48 -0.52
N SER A 203 -2.67 -23.88 0.71
CA SER A 203 -3.59 -24.67 1.53
C SER A 203 -4.77 -23.86 2.06
N ILE A 204 -4.55 -22.62 2.50
CA ILE A 204 -5.58 -21.77 3.11
C ILE A 204 -6.42 -20.97 2.12
N LYS A 205 -5.90 -20.73 0.90
CA LYS A 205 -6.54 -19.92 -0.15
C LYS A 205 -7.14 -18.61 0.37
N PRO A 206 -6.30 -17.66 0.82
CA PRO A 206 -6.77 -16.45 1.47
C PRO A 206 -7.62 -15.59 0.54
N ALA A 207 -8.71 -15.00 1.04
CA ALA A 207 -9.55 -14.10 0.26
C ALA A 207 -8.90 -12.72 -0.01
N LEU A 208 -8.01 -12.28 0.90
CA LEU A 208 -7.18 -11.08 0.76
C LEU A 208 -5.75 -11.42 1.21
N LEU A 209 -4.85 -11.54 0.24
CA LEU A 209 -3.42 -11.73 0.47
C LEU A 209 -2.66 -10.42 0.26
N ILE A 210 -1.76 -10.09 1.18
CA ILE A 210 -0.89 -8.92 1.10
C ILE A 210 0.54 -9.38 1.31
N THR A 211 1.44 -9.10 0.35
CA THR A 211 2.88 -9.25 0.55
C THR A 211 3.52 -7.89 0.77
N ALA A 212 4.39 -7.77 1.77
CA ALA A 212 5.04 -6.51 2.12
C ALA A 212 6.52 -6.69 2.49
N GLY A 213 7.36 -5.76 2.06
CA GLY A 213 8.78 -5.72 2.42
C GLY A 213 9.69 -5.18 1.31
N ALA A 214 10.85 -4.66 1.70
CA ALA A 214 11.86 -4.12 0.77
C ALA A 214 12.94 -5.15 0.38
N GLY A 215 12.84 -6.37 0.91
CA GLY A 215 13.76 -7.47 0.64
C GLY A 215 13.40 -8.26 -0.62
N ASP A 216 13.88 -9.49 -0.68
CA ASP A 216 13.67 -10.38 -1.82
C ASP A 216 12.34 -11.16 -1.77
N ILE A 217 11.39 -10.69 -0.96
CA ILE A 217 9.99 -11.16 -0.97
C ILE A 217 9.33 -10.94 -2.35
N ASP A 218 9.77 -9.96 -3.12
CA ASP A 218 9.30 -9.69 -4.47
C ASP A 218 9.44 -10.91 -5.39
N LYS A 219 10.45 -11.75 -5.16
CA LYS A 219 10.64 -13.00 -5.93
C LYS A 219 9.54 -14.03 -5.66
N MET A 220 8.77 -13.86 -4.57
CA MET A 220 7.68 -14.77 -4.21
C MET A 220 6.34 -14.37 -4.84
N VAL A 221 6.24 -13.17 -5.43
CA VAL A 221 4.99 -12.67 -6.03
C VAL A 221 4.51 -13.58 -7.16
N GLU A 222 5.37 -13.91 -8.12
CA GLU A 222 5.00 -14.79 -9.24
C GLU A 222 4.75 -16.25 -8.80
N PRO A 223 5.57 -16.89 -7.95
CA PRO A 223 5.25 -18.20 -7.36
C PRO A 223 3.88 -18.24 -6.68
N LEU A 224 3.58 -17.25 -5.82
CA LEU A 224 2.29 -17.15 -5.13
C LEU A 224 1.14 -16.98 -6.11
N LYS A 225 1.26 -16.07 -7.08
CA LYS A 225 0.27 -15.87 -8.13
C LYS A 225 -0.04 -17.15 -8.88
N ASN A 226 1.00 -17.87 -9.32
CA ASN A 226 0.84 -19.10 -10.06
C ASN A 226 0.18 -20.21 -9.23
N CYS A 227 0.56 -20.35 -7.96
CA CYS A 227 -0.04 -21.36 -7.10
C CYS A 227 -1.52 -21.07 -6.80
N LEU A 228 -1.89 -19.80 -6.67
CA LEU A 228 -3.26 -19.37 -6.41
C LEU A 228 -4.18 -19.48 -7.65
N LEU A 229 -3.62 -19.29 -8.83
CA LEU A 229 -4.36 -19.47 -10.10
C LEU A 229 -4.53 -20.95 -10.48
N ALA A 230 -3.64 -21.83 -10.05
CA ALA A 230 -3.69 -23.27 -10.31
C ALA A 230 -4.60 -24.04 -9.34
N SER A 231 -5.17 -23.37 -8.36
CA SER A 231 -5.97 -23.94 -7.25
C SER A 231 -7.44 -23.72 -7.45
#